data_0b9ae9da2b05f4130d2d0c86f57dc09c
#
_entry.id   0b9ae9da2b05f4130d2d0c86f57dc09c
#
_cell.length_a   1.000
_cell.length_b   1.000
_cell.length_c   1.000
_cell.angle_alpha   90.00
_cell.angle_beta   90.00
_cell.angle_gamma   90.00
#
_symmetry.space_group_name_H-M   'P 1'
#
loop_
_entity.id
_entity.type
_entity.pdbx_description
1 polymer ?
#
loop_
_entity_poly.entity_id
_entity_poly.type
_entity_poly.pdbx_seq_one_letter_code
_entity_poly.pdbx_strand_id
1 'polypeptide(L)'
;VGMIVLNDAYGTGLATNIRSSVESAGGQIIAEEMFNEGDSQFSSQVDAVAATDPDAIVVISFQQATSIVPLLTAKGIDPAQLFFVDGNTSDYSGDLDPGTLEGAQGTIPGPFASDNFKESLLEIDPALKDWSYAGESYDAVTMTALAAEAAGSTEGTAIAAELQGVSADGEKCFDYAGCVTILREGGDID
;
A
#
# COMPACT_ATOMS: atom_id res chain seq x y z
N VAL A 1 -2.02 -20.72 -7.28
CA VAL A 1 -1.30 -19.47 -7.01
C VAL A 1 -0.02 -19.80 -6.26
N GLY A 2 1.12 -19.21 -6.68
CA GLY A 2 2.37 -19.20 -5.93
C GLY A 2 2.51 -17.89 -5.14
N MET A 3 3.25 -17.90 -4.05
CA MET A 3 3.56 -16.68 -3.27
C MET A 3 5.04 -16.61 -2.92
N ILE A 4 5.63 -15.42 -3.04
CA ILE A 4 6.96 -15.08 -2.53
C ILE A 4 6.76 -13.99 -1.48
N VAL A 5 7.11 -14.25 -0.23
CA VAL A 5 6.59 -13.53 0.93
C VAL A 5 7.73 -13.00 1.81
N LEU A 6 7.72 -11.71 2.08
CA LEU A 6 8.58 -11.12 3.11
C LEU A 6 8.19 -11.67 4.48
N ASN A 7 9.15 -12.20 5.21
CA ASN A 7 8.97 -12.83 6.51
C ASN A 7 8.96 -11.78 7.64
N ASP A 8 7.89 -10.99 7.68
CA ASP A 8 7.59 -10.06 8.75
C ASP A 8 6.09 -10.04 9.06
N ALA A 9 5.64 -9.19 9.98
CA ALA A 9 4.22 -9.09 10.35
C ALA A 9 3.32 -8.61 9.18
N TYR A 10 3.84 -7.74 8.30
CA TYR A 10 3.15 -7.26 7.11
C TYR A 10 3.01 -8.39 6.09
N GLY A 11 4.11 -9.00 5.68
CA GLY A 11 4.11 -10.03 4.63
C GLY A 11 3.32 -11.27 5.02
N THR A 12 3.52 -11.80 6.24
CA THR A 12 2.79 -12.97 6.73
C THR A 12 1.31 -12.70 6.95
N GLY A 13 0.95 -11.47 7.39
CA GLY A 13 -0.44 -11.04 7.51
C GLY A 13 -1.16 -10.99 6.17
N LEU A 14 -0.54 -10.40 5.14
CA LEU A 14 -1.08 -10.38 3.78
C LEU A 14 -1.18 -11.79 3.19
N ALA A 15 -0.14 -12.62 3.31
CA ALA A 15 -0.14 -14.00 2.81
C ALA A 15 -1.31 -14.81 3.39
N THR A 16 -1.59 -14.64 4.69
CA THR A 16 -2.74 -15.29 5.37
C THR A 16 -4.08 -14.86 4.76
N ASN A 17 -4.27 -13.56 4.53
CA ASN A 17 -5.51 -13.03 3.95
C ASN A 17 -5.67 -13.42 2.48
N ILE A 18 -4.58 -13.38 1.70
CA ILE A 18 -4.57 -13.80 0.29
C ILE A 18 -4.92 -15.28 0.19
N ARG A 19 -4.30 -16.14 1.01
CA ARG A 19 -4.64 -17.57 1.07
C ARG A 19 -6.12 -17.78 1.33
N SER A 20 -6.67 -17.14 2.37
CA SER A 20 -8.09 -17.25 2.72
C SER A 20 -8.99 -16.82 1.56
N SER A 21 -8.65 -15.74 0.87
CA SER A 21 -9.42 -15.21 -0.25
C SER A 21 -9.37 -16.14 -1.47
N VAL A 22 -8.18 -16.62 -1.83
CA VAL A 22 -7.95 -17.54 -2.94
C VAL A 22 -8.71 -18.86 -2.71
N GLU A 23 -8.57 -19.45 -1.53
CA GLU A 23 -9.23 -20.70 -1.18
C GLU A 23 -10.77 -20.56 -1.11
N SER A 24 -11.27 -19.44 -0.61
CA SER A 24 -12.70 -19.12 -0.60
C SER A 24 -13.29 -18.98 -2.01
N ALA A 25 -12.46 -18.53 -2.96
CA ALA A 25 -12.83 -18.44 -4.37
C ALA A 25 -12.67 -19.76 -5.15
N GLY A 26 -12.25 -20.86 -4.47
CA GLY A 26 -12.04 -22.16 -5.07
C GLY A 26 -10.65 -22.36 -5.69
N GLY A 27 -9.73 -21.41 -5.50
CA GLY A 27 -8.33 -21.54 -5.89
C GLY A 27 -7.50 -22.29 -4.85
N GLN A 28 -6.20 -22.41 -5.12
CA GLN A 28 -5.24 -23.08 -4.23
C GLN A 28 -3.94 -22.30 -4.17
N ILE A 29 -3.33 -22.22 -3.00
CA ILE A 29 -1.94 -21.82 -2.84
C ILE A 29 -1.08 -23.07 -2.94
N ILE A 30 -0.34 -23.19 -4.06
CA ILE A 30 0.46 -24.37 -4.39
C ILE A 30 1.93 -24.25 -4.01
N ALA A 31 2.39 -23.04 -3.76
CA ALA A 31 3.73 -22.72 -3.23
C ALA A 31 3.68 -21.44 -2.40
N GLU A 32 4.43 -21.42 -1.31
CA GLU A 32 4.66 -20.23 -0.50
C GLU A 32 6.10 -20.26 -0.01
N GLU A 33 6.91 -19.34 -0.49
CA GLU A 33 8.32 -19.24 -0.17
C GLU A 33 8.62 -17.93 0.53
N MET A 34 9.26 -18.00 1.68
CA MET A 34 9.60 -16.84 2.48
C MET A 34 11.04 -16.38 2.26
N PHE A 35 11.25 -15.07 2.39
CA PHE A 35 12.58 -14.46 2.49
C PHE A 35 12.58 -13.47 3.66
N ASN A 36 13.76 -13.18 4.24
CA ASN A 36 13.86 -12.29 5.39
C ASN A 36 14.23 -10.87 4.96
N GLU A 37 13.91 -9.91 5.82
CA GLU A 37 14.40 -8.54 5.67
C GLU A 37 15.94 -8.54 5.59
N GLY A 38 16.48 -7.85 4.59
CA GLY A 38 17.92 -7.80 4.32
C GLY A 38 18.45 -8.91 3.40
N ASP A 39 17.65 -9.91 3.04
CA ASP A 39 18.05 -10.86 2.01
C ASP A 39 18.23 -10.14 0.66
N SER A 40 19.27 -10.53 -0.06
CA SER A 40 19.61 -9.97 -1.38
C SER A 40 19.67 -11.02 -2.49
N GLN A 41 19.40 -12.29 -2.16
CA GLN A 41 19.43 -13.44 -3.06
C GLN A 41 18.09 -14.17 -2.96
N PHE A 42 17.35 -14.25 -4.07
CA PHE A 42 15.98 -14.78 -4.10
C PHE A 42 15.84 -15.99 -5.03
N SER A 43 16.96 -16.48 -5.59
CA SER A 43 16.93 -17.58 -6.58
C SER A 43 16.27 -18.84 -6.04
N SER A 44 16.47 -19.17 -4.76
CA SER A 44 15.87 -20.37 -4.17
C SER A 44 14.35 -20.28 -4.06
N GLN A 45 13.84 -19.14 -3.64
CA GLN A 45 12.40 -18.89 -3.54
C GLN A 45 11.74 -18.87 -4.93
N VAL A 46 12.38 -18.16 -5.87
CA VAL A 46 11.92 -18.10 -7.26
C VAL A 46 11.91 -19.49 -7.90
N ASP A 47 12.98 -20.27 -7.73
CA ASP A 47 13.08 -21.64 -8.28
C ASP A 47 11.99 -22.55 -7.71
N ALA A 48 11.75 -22.49 -6.40
CA ALA A 48 10.74 -23.31 -5.74
C ALA A 48 9.31 -22.96 -6.22
N VAL A 49 8.98 -21.65 -6.30
CA VAL A 49 7.67 -21.21 -6.78
C VAL A 49 7.50 -21.55 -8.27
N ALA A 50 8.46 -21.21 -9.12
CA ALA A 50 8.37 -21.44 -10.56
C ALA A 50 8.27 -22.92 -10.92
N ALA A 51 8.92 -23.82 -10.15
CA ALA A 51 8.86 -25.27 -10.37
C ALA A 51 7.44 -25.87 -10.20
N THR A 52 6.52 -25.16 -9.54
CA THR A 52 5.12 -25.60 -9.36
C THR A 52 4.20 -25.20 -10.51
N ASP A 53 4.69 -24.47 -11.51
CA ASP A 53 3.95 -23.99 -12.68
C ASP A 53 2.62 -23.27 -12.27
N PRO A 54 2.68 -22.20 -11.49
CA PRO A 54 1.49 -21.55 -10.98
C PRO A 54 0.82 -20.67 -12.04
N ASP A 55 -0.52 -20.63 -12.06
CA ASP A 55 -1.28 -19.74 -12.95
C ASP A 55 -1.06 -18.25 -12.61
N ALA A 56 -0.72 -17.94 -11.35
CA ALA A 56 -0.44 -16.60 -10.86
C ALA A 56 0.58 -16.65 -9.73
N ILE A 57 1.38 -15.58 -9.60
CA ILE A 57 2.35 -15.41 -8.52
C ILE A 57 2.10 -14.07 -7.83
N VAL A 58 1.88 -14.13 -6.52
CA VAL A 58 1.82 -12.92 -5.69
C VAL A 58 3.19 -12.68 -5.07
N VAL A 59 3.75 -11.51 -5.32
CA VAL A 59 5.01 -11.06 -4.73
C VAL A 59 4.69 -10.09 -3.59
N ILE A 60 4.93 -10.50 -2.35
CA ILE A 60 4.71 -9.68 -1.16
C ILE A 60 6.07 -9.21 -0.66
N SER A 61 6.44 -7.99 -1.02
CA SER A 61 7.77 -7.41 -0.78
C SER A 61 7.68 -5.88 -0.76
N PHE A 62 8.80 -5.24 -0.65
CA PHE A 62 9.01 -3.82 -0.97
C PHE A 62 9.95 -3.72 -2.18
N GLN A 63 11.05 -2.98 -2.06
CA GLN A 63 12.03 -2.79 -3.14
C GLN A 63 12.66 -4.09 -3.65
N GLN A 64 12.57 -5.20 -2.90
CA GLN A 64 13.05 -6.51 -3.34
C GLN A 64 12.39 -7.01 -4.62
N ALA A 65 11.21 -6.47 -4.99
CA ALA A 65 10.55 -6.72 -6.26
C ALA A 65 11.50 -6.50 -7.45
N THR A 66 12.36 -5.49 -7.41
CA THR A 66 13.35 -5.19 -8.47
C THR A 66 14.37 -6.30 -8.71
N SER A 67 14.60 -7.15 -7.70
CA SER A 67 15.50 -8.32 -7.80
C SER A 67 14.73 -9.62 -8.07
N ILE A 68 13.50 -9.75 -7.54
CA ILE A 68 12.68 -10.96 -7.67
C ILE A 68 12.10 -11.07 -9.09
N VAL A 69 11.55 -9.97 -9.63
CA VAL A 69 10.87 -9.98 -10.94
C VAL A 69 11.78 -10.43 -12.09
N PRO A 70 13.02 -9.91 -12.26
CA PRO A 70 13.91 -10.40 -13.30
C PRO A 70 14.23 -11.89 -13.19
N LEU A 71 14.29 -12.44 -11.98
CA LEU A 71 14.49 -13.87 -11.80
C LEU A 71 13.27 -14.69 -12.23
N LEU A 72 12.05 -14.23 -11.92
CA LEU A 72 10.80 -14.86 -12.36
C LEU A 72 10.67 -14.84 -13.89
N THR A 73 10.91 -13.70 -14.53
CA THR A 73 10.87 -13.59 -15.99
C THR A 73 11.96 -14.42 -16.67
N ALA A 74 13.15 -14.53 -16.07
CA ALA A 74 14.21 -15.42 -16.54
C ALA A 74 13.84 -16.91 -16.47
N LYS A 75 12.87 -17.30 -15.62
CA LYS A 75 12.28 -18.65 -15.57
C LYS A 75 11.15 -18.86 -16.57
N GLY A 76 10.80 -17.85 -17.34
CA GLY A 76 9.73 -17.90 -18.33
C GLY A 76 8.33 -17.60 -17.77
N ILE A 77 8.24 -17.09 -16.54
CA ILE A 77 6.98 -16.58 -15.98
C ILE A 77 6.58 -15.34 -16.76
N ASP A 78 5.37 -15.35 -17.30
CA ASP A 78 4.78 -14.20 -17.98
C ASP A 78 4.52 -13.08 -16.96
N PRO A 79 4.97 -11.83 -17.21
CA PRO A 79 4.66 -10.72 -16.31
C PRO A 79 3.16 -10.55 -16.02
N ALA A 80 2.27 -10.91 -16.94
CA ALA A 80 0.82 -10.89 -16.72
C ALA A 80 0.33 -11.85 -15.63
N GLN A 81 1.17 -12.80 -15.20
CA GLN A 81 0.89 -13.71 -14.07
C GLN A 81 1.32 -13.10 -12.72
N LEU A 82 1.99 -11.93 -12.71
CA LEU A 82 2.51 -11.31 -11.51
C LEU A 82 1.48 -10.36 -10.87
N PHE A 83 1.31 -10.53 -9.58
CA PHE A 83 0.44 -9.70 -8.76
C PHE A 83 1.23 -9.08 -7.61
N PHE A 84 1.12 -7.78 -7.48
CA PHE A 84 1.78 -6.98 -6.46
C PHE A 84 0.81 -6.52 -5.38
N VAL A 85 1.34 -6.31 -4.21
CA VAL A 85 0.64 -5.72 -3.08
C VAL A 85 1.01 -4.23 -2.96
N ASP A 86 0.41 -3.52 -2.03
CA ASP A 86 0.65 -2.09 -1.83
C ASP A 86 2.12 -1.73 -1.60
N GLY A 87 2.85 -2.55 -0.86
CA GLY A 87 4.26 -2.29 -0.54
C GLY A 87 5.22 -2.36 -1.73
N ASN A 88 4.81 -2.94 -2.84
CA ASN A 88 5.63 -3.08 -4.05
C ASN A 88 4.87 -2.74 -5.35
N THR A 89 3.75 -2.03 -5.26
CA THR A 89 3.10 -1.40 -6.41
C THR A 89 3.63 0.01 -6.57
N SER A 90 4.65 0.18 -7.40
CA SER A 90 5.42 1.42 -7.55
C SER A 90 5.89 1.64 -8.99
N ASP A 91 6.41 2.82 -9.29
CA ASP A 91 7.08 3.12 -10.56
C ASP A 91 8.50 2.53 -10.56
N TYR A 92 8.71 1.47 -11.33
CA TYR A 92 9.99 0.79 -11.51
C TYR A 92 10.72 1.18 -12.80
N SER A 93 10.29 2.25 -13.47
CA SER A 93 10.89 2.67 -14.76
C SER A 93 12.38 3.05 -14.67
N GLY A 94 12.88 3.33 -13.47
CA GLY A 94 14.29 3.58 -13.20
C GLY A 94 15.12 2.32 -12.87
N ASP A 95 14.45 1.22 -12.53
CA ASP A 95 15.09 0.03 -11.95
C ASP A 95 14.96 -1.21 -12.87
N LEU A 96 13.90 -1.27 -13.68
CA LEU A 96 13.60 -2.41 -14.54
C LEU A 96 13.56 -1.98 -16.02
N ASP A 97 13.97 -2.89 -16.90
CA ASP A 97 13.89 -2.68 -18.35
C ASP A 97 12.44 -2.51 -18.82
N PRO A 98 12.18 -1.67 -19.84
CA PRO A 98 10.84 -1.52 -20.41
C PRO A 98 10.23 -2.86 -20.83
N GLY A 99 8.97 -3.08 -20.46
CA GLY A 99 8.22 -4.32 -20.75
C GLY A 99 8.35 -5.42 -19.69
N THR A 100 9.28 -5.31 -18.73
CA THR A 100 9.48 -6.33 -17.68
C THR A 100 8.22 -6.58 -16.83
N LEU A 101 7.34 -5.58 -16.71
CA LEU A 101 6.09 -5.65 -15.95
C LEU A 101 4.85 -5.53 -16.84
N GLU A 102 4.96 -5.78 -18.14
CA GLU A 102 3.82 -5.64 -19.04
C GLU A 102 2.70 -6.64 -18.71
N GLY A 103 1.54 -6.12 -18.32
CA GLY A 103 0.39 -6.93 -17.90
C GLY A 103 0.36 -7.31 -16.42
N ALA A 104 1.42 -7.02 -15.65
CA ALA A 104 1.41 -7.21 -14.20
C ALA A 104 0.36 -6.30 -13.54
N GLN A 105 -0.19 -6.76 -12.43
CA GLN A 105 -1.23 -6.05 -11.69
C GLN A 105 -0.79 -5.82 -10.25
N GLY A 106 -1.23 -4.72 -9.65
CA GLY A 106 -0.96 -4.40 -8.26
C GLY A 106 -2.13 -3.73 -7.58
N THR A 107 -2.12 -3.74 -6.27
CA THR A 107 -3.09 -3.04 -5.43
C THR A 107 -2.41 -1.94 -4.64
N ILE A 108 -3.10 -0.82 -4.48
CA ILE A 108 -2.73 0.24 -3.53
C ILE A 108 -3.97 0.58 -2.71
N PRO A 109 -3.84 0.99 -1.43
CA PRO A 109 -4.98 1.45 -0.65
C PRO A 109 -5.46 2.82 -1.13
N GLY A 110 -6.71 3.13 -0.76
CA GLY A 110 -7.31 4.43 -1.00
C GLY A 110 -7.70 4.75 -2.44
N PRO A 111 -8.35 5.87 -2.66
CA PRO A 111 -8.68 6.38 -3.97
C PRO A 111 -7.45 7.02 -4.63
N PHE A 112 -7.41 6.98 -5.95
CA PHE A 112 -6.40 7.76 -6.70
C PHE A 112 -6.55 9.26 -6.43
N ALA A 113 -5.41 9.94 -6.28
CA ALA A 113 -5.38 11.39 -6.11
C ALA A 113 -6.11 12.09 -7.27
N SER A 114 -7.06 12.97 -6.95
CA SER A 114 -7.76 13.79 -7.96
C SER A 114 -6.82 14.78 -8.64
N ASP A 115 -7.17 15.23 -9.85
CA ASP A 115 -6.32 16.17 -10.59
C ASP A 115 -6.13 17.48 -9.83
N ASN A 116 -7.17 18.01 -9.18
CA ASN A 116 -7.05 19.22 -8.36
C ASN A 116 -6.10 19.03 -7.16
N PHE A 117 -6.13 17.84 -6.53
CA PHE A 117 -5.24 17.54 -5.43
C PHE A 117 -3.78 17.40 -5.90
N LYS A 118 -3.55 16.77 -7.06
CA LYS A 118 -2.23 16.71 -7.69
C LYS A 118 -1.69 18.10 -8.02
N GLU A 119 -2.52 18.98 -8.58
CA GLU A 119 -2.14 20.37 -8.87
C GLU A 119 -1.69 21.09 -7.59
N SER A 120 -2.44 20.96 -6.49
CA SER A 120 -2.07 21.57 -5.19
C SER A 120 -0.73 21.03 -4.65
N LEU A 121 -0.45 19.74 -4.82
CA LEU A 121 0.83 19.15 -4.40
C LEU A 121 1.99 19.63 -5.29
N LEU A 122 1.76 19.78 -6.60
CA LEU A 122 2.76 20.30 -7.54
C LEU A 122 3.08 21.78 -7.33
N GLU A 123 2.20 22.57 -6.73
CA GLU A 123 2.53 23.94 -6.28
C GLU A 123 3.61 23.93 -5.19
N ILE A 124 3.66 22.88 -4.37
CA ILE A 124 4.62 22.72 -3.28
C ILE A 124 5.88 22.01 -3.76
N ASP A 125 5.73 20.90 -4.48
CA ASP A 125 6.83 20.14 -5.08
C ASP A 125 6.57 19.89 -6.57
N PRO A 126 7.08 20.74 -7.47
CA PRO A 126 6.93 20.57 -8.92
C PRO A 126 7.62 19.31 -9.50
N ALA A 127 8.48 18.65 -8.71
CA ALA A 127 9.18 17.44 -9.13
C ALA A 127 8.48 16.15 -8.71
N LEU A 128 7.37 16.23 -7.95
CA LEU A 128 6.60 15.08 -7.49
C LEU A 128 6.04 14.28 -8.69
N LYS A 129 6.29 12.98 -8.70
CA LYS A 129 5.88 12.06 -9.77
C LYS A 129 5.04 10.89 -9.26
N ASP A 130 5.20 10.52 -8.00
CA ASP A 130 4.45 9.45 -7.35
C ASP A 130 3.39 10.04 -6.43
N TRP A 131 2.15 9.62 -6.63
CA TRP A 131 0.96 10.07 -5.89
C TRP A 131 0.44 9.02 -4.93
N SER A 132 1.15 7.90 -4.81
CA SER A 132 0.79 6.82 -3.90
C SER A 132 0.78 7.33 -2.46
N TYR A 133 -0.29 7.01 -1.74
CA TYR A 133 -0.51 7.46 -0.35
C TYR A 133 -0.59 8.98 -0.13
N ALA A 134 -0.67 9.78 -1.19
CA ALA A 134 -0.72 11.24 -1.04
C ALA A 134 -1.98 11.68 -0.29
N GLY A 135 -3.15 11.11 -0.61
CA GLY A 135 -4.42 11.38 0.08
C GLY A 135 -4.37 10.96 1.55
N GLU A 136 -3.95 9.73 1.80
CA GLU A 136 -3.84 9.16 3.15
C GLU A 136 -2.86 9.95 4.04
N SER A 137 -1.77 10.42 3.46
CA SER A 137 -0.79 11.26 4.17
C SER A 137 -1.36 12.62 4.52
N TYR A 138 -2.10 13.23 3.60
CA TYR A 138 -2.80 14.49 3.84
C TYR A 138 -3.86 14.33 4.94
N ASP A 139 -4.68 13.30 4.85
CA ASP A 139 -5.73 13.01 5.83
C ASP A 139 -5.13 12.72 7.22
N ALA A 140 -4.05 11.95 7.29
CA ALA A 140 -3.38 11.66 8.57
C ALA A 140 -2.92 12.93 9.28
N VAL A 141 -2.34 13.89 8.54
CA VAL A 141 -1.91 15.19 9.11
C VAL A 141 -3.12 16.03 9.49
N THR A 142 -4.12 16.11 8.62
CA THR A 142 -5.33 16.91 8.85
C THR A 142 -6.11 16.39 10.07
N MET A 143 -6.35 15.09 10.16
CA MET A 143 -7.01 14.46 11.30
C MET A 143 -6.25 14.67 12.60
N THR A 144 -4.91 14.56 12.56
CA THR A 144 -4.07 14.84 13.74
C THR A 144 -4.23 16.28 14.22
N ALA A 145 -4.27 17.25 13.29
CA ALA A 145 -4.46 18.64 13.61
C ALA A 145 -5.87 18.93 14.15
N LEU A 146 -6.91 18.33 13.58
CA LEU A 146 -8.29 18.44 14.06
C LEU A 146 -8.45 17.80 15.45
N ALA A 147 -7.83 16.64 15.70
CA ALA A 147 -7.82 16.01 17.01
C ALA A 147 -7.12 16.86 18.07
N ALA A 148 -6.06 17.60 17.70
CA ALA A 148 -5.40 18.56 18.60
C ALA A 148 -6.32 19.76 18.93
N GLU A 149 -7.09 20.26 17.96
CA GLU A 149 -8.10 21.32 18.19
C GLU A 149 -9.22 20.79 19.10
N ALA A 150 -9.75 19.60 18.85
CA ALA A 150 -10.78 18.98 19.68
C ALA A 150 -10.30 18.76 21.12
N ALA A 151 -9.08 18.26 21.30
CA ALA A 151 -8.45 18.06 22.61
C ALA A 151 -8.09 19.38 23.33
N GLY A 152 -7.98 20.49 22.60
CA GLY A 152 -7.41 21.74 23.12
C GLY A 152 -5.98 21.59 23.63
N SER A 153 -5.22 20.63 23.05
CA SER A 153 -3.91 20.19 23.56
C SER A 153 -3.03 19.68 22.43
N THR A 154 -1.72 19.85 22.58
CA THR A 154 -0.69 19.25 21.69
C THR A 154 -0.04 18.00 22.30
N GLU A 155 -0.51 17.53 23.44
CA GLU A 155 -0.03 16.31 24.08
C GLU A 155 -0.49 15.08 23.30
N GLY A 156 0.43 14.20 22.92
CA GLY A 156 0.14 13.04 22.05
C GLY A 156 -0.96 12.12 22.55
N THR A 157 -1.05 11.92 23.88
CA THR A 157 -2.11 11.10 24.49
C THR A 157 -3.48 11.75 24.41
N ALA A 158 -3.55 13.08 24.49
CA ALA A 158 -4.80 13.83 24.35
C ALA A 158 -5.26 13.80 22.88
N ILE A 159 -4.36 14.03 21.94
CA ILE A 159 -4.65 13.91 20.48
C ILE A 159 -5.15 12.50 20.14
N ALA A 160 -4.47 11.47 20.64
CA ALA A 160 -4.85 10.09 20.35
C ALA A 160 -6.25 9.74 20.86
N ALA A 161 -6.71 10.35 21.95
CA ALA A 161 -8.05 10.13 22.50
C ALA A 161 -9.15 10.69 21.58
N GLU A 162 -8.88 11.77 20.85
CA GLU A 162 -9.82 12.45 19.96
C GLU A 162 -9.75 11.96 18.51
N LEU A 163 -8.69 11.24 18.12
CA LEU A 163 -8.37 10.93 16.72
C LEU A 163 -9.50 10.15 16.02
N GLN A 164 -10.16 9.26 16.73
CA GLN A 164 -11.30 8.51 16.19
C GLN A 164 -12.56 9.38 16.12
N GLY A 165 -12.80 10.24 17.13
CA GLY A 165 -13.97 11.09 17.19
C GLY A 165 -14.03 12.12 16.06
N VAL A 166 -12.89 12.66 15.63
CA VAL A 166 -12.85 13.65 14.53
C VAL A 166 -13.02 13.06 13.12
N SER A 167 -13.32 11.76 13.02
CA SER A 167 -13.49 11.05 11.76
C SER A 167 -14.69 10.09 11.78
N ALA A 168 -15.62 10.25 12.72
CA ALA A 168 -16.78 9.36 12.83
C ALA A 168 -17.95 10.05 13.54
N ASP A 169 -19.15 9.80 13.00
CA ASP A 169 -20.45 10.09 13.64
C ASP A 169 -20.81 11.58 13.79
N GLY A 170 -19.99 12.52 13.30
CA GLY A 170 -20.21 13.98 13.39
C GLY A 170 -20.84 14.63 12.17
N GLU A 171 -20.80 15.94 12.11
CA GLU A 171 -21.17 16.74 10.95
C GLU A 171 -20.07 16.65 9.88
N LYS A 172 -20.47 16.33 8.62
CA LYS A 172 -19.51 16.23 7.53
C LYS A 172 -18.92 17.57 7.16
N CYS A 173 -17.61 17.64 7.15
CA CYS A 173 -16.84 18.77 6.71
C CYS A 173 -15.82 18.37 5.65
N PHE A 174 -15.43 19.30 4.75
CA PHE A 174 -14.68 18.99 3.54
C PHE A 174 -13.35 19.73 3.43
N ASP A 175 -13.03 20.55 4.40
CA ASP A 175 -11.75 21.25 4.50
C ASP A 175 -11.43 21.56 5.97
N TYR A 176 -10.14 21.75 6.25
CA TYR A 176 -9.64 21.98 7.61
C TYR A 176 -10.32 23.19 8.30
N ALA A 177 -10.51 24.28 7.56
CA ALA A 177 -11.06 25.51 8.14
C ALA A 177 -12.53 25.37 8.55
N GLY A 178 -13.31 24.68 7.72
CA GLY A 178 -14.71 24.34 8.01
C GLY A 178 -14.83 23.43 9.22
N CYS A 179 -14.02 22.35 9.25
CA CYS A 179 -14.00 21.40 10.36
C CYS A 179 -13.62 22.08 11.69
N VAL A 180 -12.57 22.90 11.70
CA VAL A 180 -12.15 23.66 12.89
C VAL A 180 -13.24 24.61 13.37
N THR A 181 -14.01 25.21 12.47
CA THR A 181 -15.11 26.11 12.86
C THR A 181 -16.17 25.35 13.64
N ILE A 182 -16.58 24.17 13.16
CA ILE A 182 -17.57 23.32 13.85
C ILE A 182 -17.06 22.92 15.24
N LEU A 183 -15.80 22.45 15.33
CA LEU A 183 -15.19 22.05 16.60
C LEU A 183 -15.15 23.22 17.60
N ARG A 184 -14.78 24.43 17.18
CA ARG A 184 -14.72 25.62 18.04
C ARG A 184 -16.10 26.12 18.49
N GLU A 185 -17.14 25.79 17.76
CA GLU A 185 -18.52 26.06 18.14
C GLU A 185 -19.10 24.96 19.05
N GLY A 186 -18.32 23.93 19.37
CA GLY A 186 -18.69 22.82 20.24
C GLY A 186 -19.47 21.72 19.53
N GLY A 187 -19.44 21.69 18.19
CA GLY A 187 -19.96 20.61 17.37
C GLY A 187 -18.96 19.43 17.27
N ASP A 188 -19.46 18.34 16.73
CA ASP A 188 -18.68 17.14 16.38
C ASP A 188 -18.57 17.02 14.87
N ILE A 189 -17.48 16.40 14.37
CA ILE A 189 -17.17 16.33 12.93
C ILE A 189 -16.96 14.89 12.45
N ASP A 190 -17.19 14.66 11.12
CA ASP A 190 -16.91 13.41 10.39
C ASP A 190 -16.30 13.73 9.02
#